data_e7902d1d21675ac29019dfc39c049345
#
_entry.id   e7902d1d21675ac29019dfc39c049345
#
_cell.length_a   1.000
_cell.length_b   1.000
_cell.length_c   1.000
_cell.angle_alpha   90.00
_cell.angle_beta   90.00
_cell.angle_gamma   90.00
#
_symmetry.space_group_name_H-M   'P 1'
#
loop_
_entity.id
_entity.type
_entity.pdbx_description
1 polymer ?
#
loop_
_entity_poly.entity_id
_entity_poly.type
_entity_poly.pdbx_seq_one_letter_code
_entity_poly.pdbx_strand_id
1 'polypeptide(L)'
;MNILIVEDDESICNILQSYLVNEGWTVYTSEEGNDALQKIHNFKIDLLILDLMIHGIPGEEVCRKVRGSSSMPIIMITSKAREIDTINGLNLGADDYITKPFRMKEVIARIRALERRMKMLSINSRTVMRFNKGRLQINFESKEVYVNGKLVNLTVTEFKLLSVLLKKPNKLYSRQDLSYEVQGYRDIGDGRTTDTHIKNIRKKIEEDHKNPVYIVTKIGAGYKFTFHPDEEY
;
A
#
# COMPACT_ATOMS: atom_id res chain seq x y z
N MET A 1 -2.81 2.22 -17.43
CA MET A 1 -3.15 1.61 -16.13
C MET A 1 -4.66 1.35 -16.12
N ASN A 2 -5.07 0.17 -15.68
CA ASN A 2 -6.49 -0.23 -15.57
C ASN A 2 -6.96 -0.02 -14.13
N ILE A 3 -7.97 0.81 -13.95
CA ILE A 3 -8.52 1.16 -12.63
C ILE A 3 -9.92 0.56 -12.52
N LEU A 4 -10.22 -0.10 -11.41
CA LEU A 4 -11.57 -0.49 -11.05
C LEU A 4 -12.10 0.46 -9.96
N ILE A 5 -13.24 1.08 -10.22
CA ILE A 5 -14.00 1.87 -9.24
C ILE A 5 -15.13 1.00 -8.70
N VAL A 6 -15.26 0.90 -7.39
CA VAL A 6 -16.35 0.20 -6.70
C VAL A 6 -17.06 1.23 -5.83
N GLU A 7 -18.20 1.70 -6.29
CA GLU A 7 -18.98 2.81 -5.73
C GLU A 7 -20.44 2.63 -6.11
N ASP A 8 -21.36 2.67 -5.15
CA ASP A 8 -22.80 2.48 -5.36
C ASP A 8 -23.55 3.78 -5.68
N ASP A 9 -22.94 4.93 -5.40
CA ASP A 9 -23.48 6.25 -5.85
C ASP A 9 -23.07 6.48 -7.32
N GLU A 10 -24.06 6.38 -8.22
CA GLU A 10 -23.86 6.57 -9.66
C GLU A 10 -23.26 7.94 -10.00
N SER A 11 -23.64 9.00 -9.28
CA SER A 11 -23.14 10.36 -9.51
C SER A 11 -21.64 10.45 -9.19
N ILE A 12 -21.21 9.87 -8.06
CA ILE A 12 -19.82 9.83 -7.64
C ILE A 12 -19.01 8.95 -8.61
N CYS A 13 -19.55 7.77 -8.97
CA CYS A 13 -18.93 6.86 -9.93
C CYS A 13 -18.68 7.53 -11.28
N ASN A 14 -19.69 8.22 -11.85
CA ASN A 14 -19.58 8.92 -13.12
C ASN A 14 -18.57 10.07 -13.09
N ILE A 15 -18.51 10.83 -11.99
CA ILE A 15 -17.50 11.89 -11.80
C ILE A 15 -16.11 11.27 -11.78
N LEU A 16 -15.87 10.26 -10.94
CA LEU A 16 -14.57 9.58 -10.85
C LEU A 16 -14.17 9.03 -12.21
N GLN A 17 -15.05 8.28 -12.87
CA GLN A 17 -14.78 7.69 -14.20
C GLN A 17 -14.39 8.76 -15.22
N SER A 18 -15.19 9.83 -15.34
CA SER A 18 -14.93 10.90 -16.31
C SER A 18 -13.55 11.53 -16.13
N TYR A 19 -13.21 11.89 -14.90
CA TYR A 19 -11.90 12.48 -14.61
C TYR A 19 -10.73 11.52 -14.85
N LEU A 20 -10.88 10.24 -14.45
CA LEU A 20 -9.81 9.25 -14.60
C LEU A 20 -9.60 8.85 -16.06
N VAL A 21 -10.65 8.77 -16.87
CA VAL A 21 -10.56 8.56 -18.32
C VAL A 21 -9.84 9.74 -18.99
N ASN A 22 -10.13 10.99 -18.59
CA ASN A 22 -9.44 12.16 -19.08
C ASN A 22 -7.94 12.21 -18.74
N GLU A 23 -7.53 11.52 -17.66
CA GLU A 23 -6.11 11.33 -17.31
C GLU A 23 -5.41 10.23 -18.14
N GLY A 24 -6.14 9.57 -19.07
CA GLY A 24 -5.63 8.53 -19.96
C GLY A 24 -5.61 7.12 -19.35
N TRP A 25 -6.35 6.88 -18.29
CA TRP A 25 -6.48 5.56 -17.67
C TRP A 25 -7.70 4.81 -18.22
N THR A 26 -7.62 3.48 -18.30
CA THR A 26 -8.78 2.62 -18.59
C THR A 26 -9.53 2.41 -17.29
N VAL A 27 -10.84 2.68 -17.30
CA VAL A 27 -11.66 2.62 -16.08
C VAL A 27 -12.77 1.60 -16.23
N TYR A 28 -12.85 0.71 -15.28
CA TYR A 28 -13.95 -0.22 -15.04
C TYR A 28 -14.73 0.24 -13.82
N THR A 29 -16.02 -0.01 -13.78
CA THR A 29 -16.90 0.37 -12.67
C THR A 29 -17.65 -0.84 -12.14
N SER A 30 -18.02 -0.82 -10.87
CA SER A 30 -18.88 -1.80 -10.21
C SER A 30 -19.65 -1.10 -9.09
N GLU A 31 -20.91 -1.46 -8.91
CA GLU A 31 -21.76 -0.96 -7.83
C GLU A 31 -21.81 -1.92 -6.65
N GLU A 32 -21.35 -3.17 -6.85
CA GLU A 32 -21.43 -4.24 -5.86
C GLU A 32 -20.09 -4.95 -5.65
N GLY A 33 -19.87 -5.41 -4.40
CA GLY A 33 -18.64 -6.11 -4.05
C GLY A 33 -18.42 -7.43 -4.77
N ASN A 34 -19.49 -8.20 -5.07
CA ASN A 34 -19.37 -9.47 -5.79
C ASN A 34 -18.96 -9.27 -7.25
N ASP A 35 -19.57 -8.31 -7.96
CA ASP A 35 -19.20 -7.95 -9.32
C ASP A 35 -17.78 -7.42 -9.39
N ALA A 36 -17.37 -6.61 -8.40
CA ALA A 36 -16.00 -6.13 -8.29
C ALA A 36 -14.97 -7.28 -8.22
N LEU A 37 -15.23 -8.30 -7.39
CA LEU A 37 -14.36 -9.47 -7.28
C LEU A 37 -14.30 -10.28 -8.58
N GLN A 38 -15.42 -10.44 -9.30
CA GLN A 38 -15.45 -11.08 -10.61
C GLN A 38 -14.63 -10.28 -11.64
N LYS A 39 -14.76 -8.96 -11.66
CA LYS A 39 -13.96 -8.08 -12.55
C LYS A 39 -12.48 -8.17 -12.25
N ILE A 40 -12.07 -8.20 -10.98
CA ILE A 40 -10.66 -8.38 -10.57
C ILE A 40 -10.13 -9.73 -11.05
N HIS A 41 -10.95 -10.78 -11.05
CA HIS A 41 -10.55 -12.09 -11.54
C HIS A 41 -10.42 -12.14 -13.06
N ASN A 42 -11.34 -11.51 -13.77
CA ASN A 42 -11.46 -11.61 -15.24
C ASN A 42 -10.63 -10.59 -16.01
N PHE A 43 -10.30 -9.46 -15.40
CA PHE A 43 -9.55 -8.38 -16.02
C PHE A 43 -8.25 -8.11 -15.27
N LYS A 44 -7.23 -7.68 -16.00
CA LYS A 44 -6.01 -7.17 -15.40
C LYS A 44 -6.29 -5.79 -14.82
N ILE A 45 -6.59 -5.72 -13.53
CA ILE A 45 -6.75 -4.48 -12.78
C ILE A 45 -5.43 -4.12 -12.11
N ASP A 46 -5.00 -2.86 -12.28
CA ASP A 46 -3.73 -2.35 -11.72
C ASP A 46 -3.95 -1.54 -10.44
N LEU A 47 -5.17 -1.01 -10.22
CA LEU A 47 -5.56 -0.21 -9.05
C LEU A 47 -7.04 -0.40 -8.75
N LEU A 48 -7.38 -0.58 -7.49
CA LEU A 48 -8.74 -0.58 -6.97
C LEU A 48 -9.04 0.72 -6.22
N ILE A 49 -10.11 1.41 -6.60
CA ILE A 49 -10.75 2.48 -5.82
C ILE A 49 -12.01 1.87 -5.21
N LEU A 50 -12.14 1.90 -3.90
CA LEU A 50 -13.13 1.13 -3.17
C LEU A 50 -13.85 1.99 -2.13
N ASP A 51 -15.17 2.14 -2.26
CA ASP A 51 -15.97 2.58 -1.14
C ASP A 51 -16.19 1.40 -0.17
N LEU A 52 -16.25 1.70 1.10
CA LEU A 52 -16.57 0.74 2.15
C LEU A 52 -18.07 0.53 2.29
N MET A 53 -18.88 1.52 1.89
CA MET A 53 -20.34 1.56 2.02
C MET A 53 -20.99 1.20 0.68
N ILE A 54 -20.77 -0.02 0.20
CA ILE A 54 -21.32 -0.53 -1.06
C ILE A 54 -22.36 -1.61 -0.82
N HIS A 55 -23.21 -1.88 -1.84
CA HIS A 55 -24.21 -2.93 -1.80
C HIS A 55 -23.59 -4.33 -1.83
N GLY A 56 -24.31 -5.31 -1.28
CA GLY A 56 -23.89 -6.70 -1.24
C GLY A 56 -22.82 -6.99 -0.20
N ILE A 57 -21.60 -7.37 -0.62
CA ILE A 57 -20.49 -7.59 0.31
C ILE A 57 -19.88 -6.25 0.72
N PRO A 58 -19.68 -5.99 2.03
CA PRO A 58 -19.03 -4.77 2.49
C PRO A 58 -17.64 -4.56 1.88
N GLY A 59 -17.26 -3.31 1.62
CA GLY A 59 -15.97 -2.98 1.03
C GLY A 59 -14.76 -3.48 1.85
N GLU A 60 -14.89 -3.56 3.18
CA GLU A 60 -13.85 -4.15 4.03
C GLU A 60 -13.61 -5.63 3.71
N GLU A 61 -14.68 -6.37 3.38
CA GLU A 61 -14.55 -7.78 2.99
C GLU A 61 -13.98 -7.92 1.59
N VAL A 62 -14.37 -7.05 0.64
CA VAL A 62 -13.74 -6.97 -0.69
C VAL A 62 -12.25 -6.75 -0.54
N CYS A 63 -11.83 -5.75 0.26
CA CYS A 63 -10.42 -5.47 0.53
C CYS A 63 -9.69 -6.69 1.09
N ARG A 64 -10.27 -7.37 2.07
CA ARG A 64 -9.68 -8.57 2.70
C ARG A 64 -9.50 -9.71 1.70
N LYS A 65 -10.51 -9.98 0.86
CA LYS A 65 -10.44 -11.02 -0.18
C LYS A 65 -9.37 -10.69 -1.23
N VAL A 66 -9.30 -9.45 -1.68
CA VAL A 66 -8.26 -9.01 -2.61
C VAL A 66 -6.87 -9.16 -2.00
N ARG A 67 -6.68 -8.76 -0.74
CA ARG A 67 -5.38 -8.87 -0.05
C ARG A 67 -4.93 -10.32 0.21
N GLY A 68 -5.87 -11.25 0.29
CA GLY A 68 -5.55 -12.68 0.40
C GLY A 68 -4.82 -13.24 -0.83
N SER A 69 -4.98 -12.63 -2.00
CA SER A 69 -4.46 -13.13 -3.29
C SER A 69 -3.63 -12.13 -4.09
N SER A 70 -3.66 -10.83 -3.74
CA SER A 70 -3.05 -9.78 -4.55
C SER A 70 -2.43 -8.66 -3.71
N SER A 71 -1.29 -8.13 -4.20
CA SER A 71 -0.68 -6.89 -3.72
C SER A 71 -1.13 -5.65 -4.51
N MET A 72 -2.15 -5.77 -5.35
CA MET A 72 -2.71 -4.67 -6.14
C MET A 72 -3.01 -3.46 -5.24
N PRO A 73 -2.63 -2.23 -5.63
CA PRO A 73 -2.94 -1.04 -4.86
C PRO A 73 -4.44 -0.86 -4.62
N ILE A 74 -4.81 -0.48 -3.39
CA ILE A 74 -6.19 -0.15 -3.00
C ILE A 74 -6.21 1.24 -2.38
N ILE A 75 -7.00 2.14 -2.95
CA ILE A 75 -7.39 3.41 -2.34
C ILE A 75 -8.82 3.28 -1.84
N MET A 76 -9.03 3.44 -0.55
CA MET A 76 -10.37 3.53 0.02
C MET A 76 -10.90 4.95 -0.10
N ILE A 77 -12.11 5.14 -0.63
CA ILE A 77 -12.81 6.43 -0.68
C ILE A 77 -14.16 6.25 -0.01
N THR A 78 -14.38 6.83 1.17
CA THR A 78 -15.57 6.54 1.95
C THR A 78 -16.00 7.71 2.85
N SER A 79 -17.28 7.71 3.26
CA SER A 79 -17.81 8.65 4.24
C SER A 79 -17.41 8.36 5.69
N LYS A 80 -16.76 7.22 5.96
CA LYS A 80 -16.21 6.91 7.29
C LYS A 80 -14.98 7.77 7.54
N ALA A 81 -15.18 8.90 8.24
CA ALA A 81 -14.16 9.95 8.40
C ALA A 81 -13.44 9.93 9.77
N ARG A 82 -13.85 9.05 10.72
CA ARG A 82 -13.21 8.99 12.03
C ARG A 82 -11.79 8.41 11.88
N GLU A 83 -10.89 8.90 12.71
CA GLU A 83 -9.50 8.42 12.74
C GLU A 83 -9.42 6.90 12.87
N ILE A 84 -10.26 6.31 13.71
CA ILE A 84 -10.29 4.86 13.91
C ILE A 84 -10.68 4.11 12.61
N ASP A 85 -11.55 4.69 11.79
CA ASP A 85 -11.97 4.08 10.53
C ASP A 85 -10.83 4.11 9.51
N THR A 86 -10.07 5.21 9.45
CA THR A 86 -8.86 5.32 8.63
C THR A 86 -7.80 4.29 9.04
N ILE A 87 -7.52 4.19 10.35
CA ILE A 87 -6.57 3.21 10.88
C ILE A 87 -7.03 1.78 10.56
N ASN A 88 -8.32 1.49 10.69
CA ASN A 88 -8.88 0.17 10.38
C ASN A 88 -8.75 -0.14 8.88
N GLY A 89 -9.05 0.81 7.98
CA GLY A 89 -8.89 0.65 6.54
C GLY A 89 -7.44 0.33 6.14
N LEU A 90 -6.48 1.06 6.69
CA LEU A 90 -5.06 0.79 6.47
C LEU A 90 -4.60 -0.56 7.08
N ASN A 91 -5.14 -0.94 8.24
CA ASN A 91 -4.88 -2.25 8.85
C ASN A 91 -5.46 -3.42 8.03
N LEU A 92 -6.55 -3.18 7.27
CA LEU A 92 -7.11 -4.14 6.32
C LEU A 92 -6.24 -4.29 5.06
N GLY A 93 -5.28 -3.40 4.87
CA GLY A 93 -4.32 -3.45 3.78
C GLY A 93 -4.54 -2.42 2.68
N ALA A 94 -5.37 -1.39 2.89
CA ALA A 94 -5.42 -0.26 1.96
C ALA A 94 -4.05 0.44 1.88
N ASP A 95 -3.69 0.91 0.70
CA ASP A 95 -2.46 1.68 0.46
C ASP A 95 -2.66 3.16 0.76
N ASP A 96 -3.88 3.65 0.59
CA ASP A 96 -4.28 5.02 0.91
C ASP A 96 -5.78 5.09 1.28
N TYR A 97 -6.17 6.19 1.93
CA TYR A 97 -7.53 6.40 2.44
C TYR A 97 -7.95 7.86 2.21
N ILE A 98 -9.10 8.06 1.59
CA ILE A 98 -9.66 9.37 1.25
C ILE A 98 -11.06 9.46 1.84
N THR A 99 -11.37 10.54 2.54
CA THR A 99 -12.70 10.78 3.10
C THR A 99 -13.58 11.59 2.14
N LYS A 100 -14.84 11.23 2.04
CA LYS A 100 -15.86 12.03 1.36
C LYS A 100 -16.29 13.21 2.29
N PRO A 101 -16.46 14.43 1.77
CA PRO A 101 -16.28 14.85 0.39
C PRO A 101 -14.81 15.05 0.02
N PHE A 102 -14.42 14.68 -1.18
CA PHE A 102 -13.05 14.77 -1.70
C PHE A 102 -12.94 15.74 -2.89
N ARG A 103 -11.71 16.15 -3.18
CA ARG A 103 -11.39 16.92 -4.39
C ARG A 103 -10.76 16.01 -5.45
N MET A 104 -11.25 16.06 -6.69
CA MET A 104 -10.71 15.22 -7.77
C MET A 104 -9.20 15.38 -7.97
N LYS A 105 -8.68 16.61 -7.82
CA LYS A 105 -7.22 16.86 -7.88
C LYS A 105 -6.45 16.05 -6.83
N GLU A 106 -7.01 15.84 -5.65
CA GLU A 106 -6.41 15.03 -4.59
C GLU A 106 -6.40 13.56 -4.99
N VAL A 107 -7.54 13.01 -5.45
CA VAL A 107 -7.66 11.62 -5.91
C VAL A 107 -6.62 11.34 -7.00
N ILE A 108 -6.55 12.18 -8.03
CA ILE A 108 -5.59 12.07 -9.14
C ILE A 108 -4.15 12.13 -8.63
N ALA A 109 -3.82 13.04 -7.72
CA ALA A 109 -2.48 13.16 -7.16
C ALA A 109 -2.05 11.89 -6.40
N ARG A 110 -2.95 11.28 -5.63
CA ARG A 110 -2.72 10.03 -4.90
C ARG A 110 -2.54 8.85 -5.85
N ILE A 111 -3.38 8.72 -6.88
CA ILE A 111 -3.24 7.70 -7.94
C ILE A 111 -1.88 7.84 -8.66
N ARG A 112 -1.51 9.03 -9.08
CA ARG A 112 -0.20 9.28 -9.72
C ARG A 112 0.97 8.99 -8.79
N ALA A 113 0.83 9.23 -7.49
CA ALA A 113 1.84 8.86 -6.51
C ALA A 113 2.00 7.34 -6.43
N LEU A 114 0.90 6.57 -6.40
CA LEU A 114 0.93 5.10 -6.46
C LEU A 114 1.54 4.60 -7.77
N GLU A 115 1.14 5.15 -8.92
CA GLU A 115 1.71 4.77 -10.23
C GLU A 115 3.23 4.99 -10.28
N ARG A 116 3.74 6.13 -9.80
CA ARG A 116 5.20 6.35 -9.69
C ARG A 116 5.88 5.32 -8.81
N ARG A 117 5.26 4.95 -7.68
CA ARG A 117 5.79 3.91 -6.77
C ARG A 117 5.92 2.57 -7.48
N MET A 118 4.91 2.18 -8.26
CA MET A 118 4.94 0.95 -9.05
C MET A 118 6.09 0.96 -10.07
N LYS A 119 6.34 2.09 -10.73
CA LYS A 119 7.41 2.25 -11.73
C LYS A 119 8.81 2.34 -11.10
N MET A 120 8.98 3.03 -9.97
CA MET A 120 10.30 3.20 -9.32
C MET A 120 10.86 1.91 -8.72
N LEU A 121 10.02 0.92 -8.42
CA LEU A 121 10.45 -0.37 -7.91
C LEU A 121 11.17 -1.24 -8.95
N SER A 122 11.15 -0.83 -10.24
CA SER A 122 11.78 -1.56 -11.34
C SER A 122 13.23 -1.13 -11.67
N ILE A 123 13.85 -0.19 -10.94
CA ILE A 123 15.08 0.49 -11.40
C ILE A 123 16.34 0.23 -10.53
N ASN A 124 16.31 -0.50 -9.43
CA ASN A 124 17.51 -0.70 -8.58
C ASN A 124 18.12 -2.09 -8.69
N SER A 125 19.31 -2.11 -9.29
CA SER A 125 20.16 -3.24 -9.64
C SER A 125 20.92 -3.89 -8.48
N ARG A 126 20.24 -4.55 -7.59
CA ARG A 126 20.60 -5.83 -6.96
C ARG A 126 19.32 -6.61 -6.88
N THR A 127 19.19 -7.59 -7.75
CA THR A 127 17.91 -8.30 -7.96
C THR A 127 17.38 -8.93 -6.67
N VAL A 128 18.27 -9.44 -5.82
CA VAL A 128 17.90 -10.06 -4.54
C VAL A 128 18.83 -9.57 -3.43
N MET A 129 18.25 -9.11 -2.31
CA MET A 129 18.99 -8.89 -1.07
C MET A 129 18.59 -9.91 -0.03
N ARG A 130 19.58 -10.42 0.72
CA ARG A 130 19.38 -11.34 1.82
C ARG A 130 19.87 -10.71 3.12
N PHE A 131 19.19 -11.01 4.21
CA PHE A 131 19.48 -10.48 5.55
C PHE A 131 19.31 -11.58 6.58
N ASN A 132 20.11 -11.49 7.65
CA ASN A 132 20.06 -12.42 8.77
C ASN A 132 20.20 -13.88 8.32
N LYS A 133 21.30 -14.18 7.60
CA LYS A 133 21.64 -15.51 7.06
C LYS A 133 20.55 -16.04 6.12
N GLY A 134 20.02 -15.20 5.26
CA GLY A 134 18.99 -15.53 4.28
C GLY A 134 17.58 -15.69 4.85
N ARG A 135 17.38 -15.44 6.14
CA ARG A 135 16.04 -15.54 6.75
C ARG A 135 15.02 -14.56 6.14
N LEU A 136 15.44 -13.33 5.87
CA LEU A 136 14.68 -12.34 5.14
C LEU A 136 15.32 -12.14 3.78
N GLN A 137 14.55 -12.37 2.70
CA GLN A 137 15.00 -12.18 1.33
C GLN A 137 14.04 -11.25 0.61
N ILE A 138 14.58 -10.30 -0.14
CA ILE A 138 13.80 -9.33 -0.90
C ILE A 138 14.27 -9.37 -2.34
N ASN A 139 13.37 -9.71 -3.26
CA ASN A 139 13.56 -9.57 -4.69
C ASN A 139 12.95 -8.25 -5.14
N PHE A 140 13.79 -7.30 -5.55
CA PHE A 140 13.34 -5.97 -5.97
C PHE A 140 12.75 -5.97 -7.39
N GLU A 141 13.09 -6.93 -8.23
CA GLU A 141 12.57 -7.05 -9.59
C GLU A 141 11.14 -7.64 -9.58
N SER A 142 10.95 -8.80 -8.94
CA SER A 142 9.62 -9.40 -8.79
C SER A 142 8.78 -8.76 -7.68
N LYS A 143 9.37 -7.89 -6.84
CA LYS A 143 8.75 -7.27 -5.65
C LYS A 143 8.27 -8.28 -4.62
N GLU A 144 8.97 -9.39 -4.53
CA GLU A 144 8.65 -10.47 -3.60
C GLU A 144 9.50 -10.38 -2.34
N VAL A 145 8.90 -10.71 -1.22
CA VAL A 145 9.57 -10.81 0.07
C VAL A 145 9.37 -12.21 0.61
N TYR A 146 10.45 -12.82 1.05
CA TYR A 146 10.43 -14.14 1.66
C TYR A 146 10.95 -14.07 3.08
N VAL A 147 10.27 -14.75 3.99
CA VAL A 147 10.69 -14.94 5.37
C VAL A 147 10.80 -16.44 5.64
N ASN A 148 11.99 -16.91 6.01
CA ASN A 148 12.28 -18.35 6.17
C ASN A 148 11.86 -19.17 4.92
N GLY A 149 12.10 -18.64 3.72
CA GLY A 149 11.75 -19.27 2.44
C GLY A 149 10.27 -19.23 2.07
N LYS A 150 9.38 -18.63 2.90
CA LYS A 150 7.95 -18.48 2.60
C LYS A 150 7.68 -17.10 2.04
N LEU A 151 6.93 -17.04 0.93
CA LEU A 151 6.49 -15.80 0.33
C LEU A 151 5.56 -15.03 1.28
N VAL A 152 5.82 -13.73 1.42
CA VAL A 152 5.05 -12.80 2.25
C VAL A 152 4.50 -11.69 1.40
N ASN A 153 3.18 -11.53 1.38
CA ASN A 153 2.52 -10.50 0.58
C ASN A 153 2.58 -9.14 1.28
N LEU A 154 3.44 -8.26 0.77
CA LEU A 154 3.44 -6.84 1.13
C LEU A 154 2.58 -6.04 0.14
N THR A 155 1.87 -5.01 0.60
CA THR A 155 1.26 -4.04 -0.29
C THR A 155 2.33 -3.20 -0.98
N VAL A 156 1.96 -2.47 -2.04
CA VAL A 156 2.91 -1.60 -2.78
C VAL A 156 3.53 -0.56 -1.84
N THR A 157 2.73 0.01 -0.94
CA THR A 157 3.19 0.99 0.05
C THR A 157 4.12 0.37 1.08
N GLU A 158 3.78 -0.81 1.62
CA GLU A 158 4.62 -1.56 2.56
C GLU A 158 5.96 -1.95 1.93
N PHE A 159 5.93 -2.48 0.70
CA PHE A 159 7.15 -2.85 -0.02
C PHE A 159 8.06 -1.63 -0.25
N LYS A 160 7.48 -0.48 -0.62
CA LYS A 160 8.25 0.75 -0.82
C LYS A 160 8.84 1.26 0.50
N LEU A 161 8.07 1.27 1.59
CA LEU A 161 8.57 1.64 2.93
C LEU A 161 9.76 0.76 3.32
N LEU A 162 9.61 -0.56 3.18
CA LEU A 162 10.70 -1.50 3.44
C LEU A 162 11.90 -1.20 2.55
N SER A 163 11.70 -0.98 1.25
CA SER A 163 12.77 -0.66 0.30
C SER A 163 13.53 0.62 0.65
N VAL A 164 12.84 1.66 1.14
CA VAL A 164 13.48 2.90 1.59
C VAL A 164 14.38 2.64 2.79
N LEU A 165 13.91 1.88 3.77
CA LEU A 165 14.67 1.52 4.96
C LEU A 165 15.91 0.68 4.63
N LEU A 166 15.80 -0.23 3.65
CA LEU A 166 16.88 -1.11 3.19
C LEU A 166 17.96 -0.40 2.38
N LYS A 167 17.66 0.73 1.72
CA LYS A 167 18.66 1.50 0.95
C LYS A 167 19.85 1.95 1.79
N LYS A 168 19.60 2.29 3.04
CA LYS A 168 20.65 2.74 3.98
C LYS A 168 20.39 2.12 5.36
N PRO A 169 20.85 0.87 5.58
CA PRO A 169 20.76 0.21 6.87
C PRO A 169 21.35 1.09 7.99
N ASN A 170 20.77 1.02 9.16
CA ASN A 170 21.08 1.83 10.33
C ASN A 170 20.82 3.33 10.21
N LYS A 171 20.47 3.86 9.03
CA LYS A 171 19.99 5.24 8.92
C LYS A 171 18.64 5.38 9.64
N LEU A 172 18.53 6.41 10.47
CA LEU A 172 17.29 6.79 11.12
C LEU A 172 16.50 7.69 10.17
N TYR A 173 15.25 7.30 9.92
CA TYR A 173 14.30 8.07 9.14
C TYR A 173 13.18 8.57 10.06
N SER A 174 12.87 9.85 10.01
CA SER A 174 11.67 10.38 10.67
C SER A 174 10.40 9.87 9.99
N ARG A 175 9.26 10.00 10.67
CA ARG A 175 7.95 9.66 10.08
C ARG A 175 7.66 10.48 8.83
N GLN A 176 8.02 11.75 8.87
CA GLN A 176 7.84 12.68 7.75
C GLN A 176 8.75 12.33 6.58
N ASP A 177 10.02 11.95 6.82
CA ASP A 177 10.93 11.51 5.76
C ASP A 177 10.40 10.24 5.09
N LEU A 178 9.94 9.26 5.87
CA LEU A 178 9.37 8.03 5.32
C LEU A 178 8.09 8.31 4.54
N SER A 179 7.21 9.16 5.04
CA SER A 179 6.01 9.58 4.33
C SER A 179 6.36 10.26 3.01
N TYR A 180 7.30 11.20 3.02
CA TYR A 180 7.77 11.89 1.82
C TYR A 180 8.39 10.93 0.79
N GLU A 181 9.30 10.07 1.20
CA GLU A 181 9.96 9.08 0.34
C GLU A 181 8.96 8.08 -0.28
N VAL A 182 7.90 7.77 0.46
CA VAL A 182 6.87 6.83 0.03
C VAL A 182 5.77 7.52 -0.77
N GLN A 183 5.24 8.65 -0.31
CA GLN A 183 4.08 9.30 -0.92
C GLN A 183 4.46 10.37 -1.96
N GLY A 184 5.68 10.93 -1.89
CA GLY A 184 6.13 11.98 -2.78
C GLY A 184 5.57 13.36 -2.44
N TYR A 185 4.84 13.48 -1.34
CA TYR A 185 4.41 14.75 -0.74
C TYR A 185 4.55 14.64 0.78
N ARG A 186 4.73 15.78 1.46
CA ARG A 186 4.72 15.81 2.93
C ARG A 186 3.28 15.65 3.39
N ASP A 187 3.02 14.55 4.08
CA ASP A 187 1.75 14.36 4.77
C ASP A 187 1.58 15.48 5.81
N ILE A 188 0.49 16.23 5.71
CA ILE A 188 0.17 17.29 6.68
C ILE A 188 -0.36 16.65 7.98
N GLY A 189 -0.56 15.32 7.97
CA GLY A 189 -0.96 14.53 9.13
C GLY A 189 0.20 14.24 10.10
N ASP A 190 -0.12 13.67 11.24
CA ASP A 190 0.80 13.40 12.36
C ASP A 190 1.69 12.14 12.19
N GLY A 191 1.83 11.60 10.98
CA GLY A 191 2.64 10.42 10.68
C GLY A 191 2.04 9.08 11.11
N ARG A 192 0.79 9.05 11.59
CA ARG A 192 0.12 7.81 12.05
C ARG A 192 -0.09 6.80 10.93
N THR A 193 -0.26 7.26 9.69
CA THR A 193 -0.32 6.41 8.50
C THR A 193 0.95 5.60 8.33
N THR A 194 2.12 6.26 8.48
CA THR A 194 3.43 5.59 8.45
C THR A 194 3.56 4.54 9.55
N ASP A 195 3.15 4.88 10.78
CA ASP A 195 3.20 3.95 11.92
C ASP A 195 2.35 2.70 11.68
N THR A 196 1.19 2.87 11.06
CA THR A 196 0.30 1.76 10.69
C THR A 196 0.95 0.83 9.67
N HIS A 197 1.54 1.38 8.60
CA HIS A 197 2.24 0.57 7.61
C HIS A 197 3.47 -0.14 8.21
N ILE A 198 4.25 0.54 9.06
CA ILE A 198 5.39 -0.10 9.76
C ILE A 198 4.90 -1.25 10.64
N LYS A 199 3.81 -1.06 11.40
CA LYS A 199 3.21 -2.14 12.21
C LYS A 199 2.79 -3.33 11.33
N ASN A 200 2.21 -3.08 10.17
CA ASN A 200 1.77 -4.14 9.25
C ASN A 200 2.96 -4.88 8.63
N ILE A 201 4.03 -4.16 8.23
CA ILE A 201 5.26 -4.78 7.75
C ILE A 201 5.84 -5.68 8.85
N ARG A 202 5.98 -5.20 10.09
CA ARG A 202 6.49 -5.99 11.22
C ARG A 202 5.72 -7.28 11.43
N LYS A 203 4.39 -7.24 11.40
CA LYS A 203 3.55 -8.45 11.52
C LYS A 203 3.87 -9.50 10.46
N LYS A 204 4.40 -9.09 9.31
CA LYS A 204 4.65 -9.95 8.17
C LYS A 204 6.10 -10.44 8.10
N ILE A 205 7.09 -9.65 8.56
CA ILE A 205 8.51 -9.99 8.42
C ILE A 205 9.22 -10.31 9.73
N GLU A 206 8.73 -9.83 10.88
CA GLU A 206 9.33 -10.09 12.20
C GLU A 206 8.82 -11.42 12.76
N GLU A 207 9.62 -12.07 13.58
CA GLU A 207 9.21 -13.24 14.35
C GLU A 207 8.27 -12.84 15.48
N ASP A 208 8.66 -11.79 16.20
CA ASP A 208 7.82 -11.13 17.20
C ASP A 208 7.70 -9.65 16.85
N HIS A 209 6.53 -9.27 16.33
CA HIS A 209 6.25 -7.90 15.93
C HIS A 209 6.21 -6.90 17.10
N LYS A 210 6.11 -7.38 18.35
CA LYS A 210 6.16 -6.55 19.56
C LYS A 210 7.60 -6.24 19.96
N ASN A 211 8.53 -7.17 19.67
CA ASN A 211 9.96 -7.02 19.89
C ASN A 211 10.71 -7.09 18.53
N PRO A 212 10.54 -6.10 17.64
CA PRO A 212 11.07 -6.14 16.29
C PRO A 212 12.57 -6.05 16.27
N VAL A 213 13.22 -6.88 15.43
CA VAL A 213 14.67 -6.89 15.23
C VAL A 213 15.09 -6.28 13.89
N TYR A 214 14.24 -6.33 12.84
CA TYR A 214 14.55 -5.74 11.55
C TYR A 214 14.26 -4.25 11.51
N ILE A 215 13.02 -3.86 11.81
CA ILE A 215 12.60 -2.45 11.80
C ILE A 215 12.44 -1.97 13.24
N VAL A 216 13.41 -1.24 13.75
CA VAL A 216 13.43 -0.78 15.14
C VAL A 216 12.94 0.66 15.24
N THR A 217 12.11 0.93 16.25
CA THR A 217 11.65 2.28 16.60
C THR A 217 12.68 2.98 17.50
N LYS A 218 13.02 4.22 17.17
CA LYS A 218 13.66 5.15 18.08
C LYS A 218 12.61 6.16 18.54
N ILE A 219 12.23 6.05 19.81
CA ILE A 219 11.20 6.88 20.42
C ILE A 219 11.51 8.35 20.17
N GLY A 220 10.52 9.13 19.73
CA GLY A 220 10.65 10.54 19.41
C GLY A 220 11.40 10.87 18.12
N ALA A 221 12.04 9.88 17.45
CA ALA A 221 12.90 10.15 16.29
C ALA A 221 12.45 9.43 15.00
N GLY A 222 11.91 8.20 15.07
CA GLY A 222 11.44 7.49 13.89
C GLY A 222 11.84 6.01 13.82
N TYR A 223 12.19 5.54 12.63
CA TYR A 223 12.44 4.13 12.32
C TYR A 223 13.76 3.91 11.62
N LYS A 224 14.38 2.76 11.85
CA LYS A 224 15.56 2.31 11.12
C LYS A 224 15.52 0.81 10.90
N PHE A 225 16.14 0.34 9.81
CA PHE A 225 16.43 -1.07 9.58
C PHE A 225 17.80 -1.40 10.15
N THR A 226 17.94 -2.50 10.89
CA THR A 226 19.14 -2.76 11.73
C THR A 226 20.11 -3.76 11.13
N PHE A 227 19.72 -4.55 10.12
CA PHE A 227 20.60 -5.53 9.49
C PHE A 227 21.28 -4.96 8.25
N HIS A 228 22.54 -5.33 8.03
CA HIS A 228 23.20 -5.18 6.74
C HIS A 228 22.85 -6.37 5.84
N PRO A 229 22.90 -6.21 4.50
CA PRO A 229 22.80 -7.33 3.59
C PRO A 229 23.83 -8.40 3.95
N ASP A 230 23.46 -9.68 3.83
CA ASP A 230 24.38 -10.77 3.97
C ASP A 230 25.47 -10.66 2.88
N GLU A 231 26.72 -10.95 3.21
CA GLU A 231 27.80 -11.03 2.24
C GLU A 231 27.57 -12.23 1.33
N GLU A 232 27.71 -12.04 0.01
CA GLU A 232 27.71 -13.15 -0.95
C GLU A 232 29.05 -13.90 -0.80
N TYR A 233 28.96 -15.16 -0.41
CA TYR A 233 30.08 -16.09 -0.48
C TYR A 233 30.17 -16.71 -1.86
#